data_ee14358d1e55a11ace09825015d589a3
#
_entry.id   ee14358d1e55a11ace09825015d589a3
#
_cell.length_a   1.000
_cell.length_b   1.000
_cell.length_c   1.000
_cell.angle_alpha   90.00
_cell.angle_beta   90.00
_cell.angle_gamma   90.00
#
_symmetry.space_group_name_H-M   'P 1'
#
loop_
_entity.id
_entity.type
_entity.pdbx_description
1 polymer ?
#
loop_
_entity_poly.entity_id
_entity_poly.type
_entity_poly.pdbx_seq_one_letter_code
_entity_poly.pdbx_strand_id
1 'polypeptide(L)'
;MQYATGQAGRIIAARLFEGEDVYECIESIAEKENIKCASVLITGGFRKADVVVGPESEEPKIVPKFMHFAGPGEVLGVGTLYNDEKGPKLHLHAAIGKNGESLVGCPRGGAKTFLILEVTIIEITGIDAARKFNKEKGLNLLDIK
;
A
#
# COMPACT_ATOMS: atom_id res chain seq x y z
N MET A 1 21.95 -0.56 6.61
CA MET A 1 20.64 -0.28 7.23
C MET A 1 20.49 1.23 7.35
N GLN A 2 19.31 1.76 7.00
CA GLN A 2 18.94 3.16 7.24
C GLN A 2 17.81 3.19 8.26
N TYR A 3 17.83 4.13 9.18
CA TYR A 3 16.72 4.34 10.12
C TYR A 3 16.69 5.79 10.60
N ALA A 4 15.52 6.24 11.03
CA ALA A 4 15.33 7.51 11.73
C ALA A 4 14.34 7.30 12.89
N THR A 5 14.44 8.15 13.90
CA THR A 5 13.49 8.15 15.02
C THR A 5 12.49 9.28 14.83
N GLY A 6 11.23 8.94 14.86
CA GLY A 6 10.10 9.86 14.74
C GLY A 6 9.10 9.68 15.87
N GLN A 7 7.95 10.33 15.71
CA GLN A 7 6.83 10.26 16.64
C GLN A 7 5.54 9.95 15.89
N ALA A 8 4.56 9.35 16.56
CA ALA A 8 3.22 9.24 16.03
C ALA A 8 2.58 10.65 15.98
N GLY A 9 2.08 11.02 14.81
CA GLY A 9 1.31 12.23 14.61
C GLY A 9 -0.19 11.96 14.71
N ARG A 10 -0.96 12.51 13.75
CA ARG A 10 -2.41 12.33 13.68
C ARG A 10 -2.78 10.89 13.35
N ILE A 11 -3.92 10.46 13.85
CA ILE A 11 -4.56 9.20 13.44
C ILE A 11 -5.80 9.56 12.65
N ILE A 12 -5.91 9.00 11.44
CA ILE A 12 -7.07 9.21 10.56
C ILE A 12 -7.76 7.86 10.40
N ALA A 13 -9.05 7.83 10.71
CA ALA A 13 -9.93 6.71 10.40
C ALA A 13 -10.76 7.05 9.18
N ALA A 14 -10.76 6.18 8.18
CA ALA A 14 -11.53 6.35 6.97
C ALA A 14 -12.30 5.06 6.63
N ARG A 15 -13.40 5.22 5.92
CA ARG A 15 -14.19 4.14 5.35
C ARG A 15 -14.32 4.36 3.86
N LEU A 16 -13.84 3.39 3.10
CA LEU A 16 -14.04 3.34 1.65
C LEU A 16 -15.33 2.57 1.35
N PHE A 17 -16.02 3.01 0.31
CA PHE A 17 -17.29 2.45 -0.13
C PHE A 17 -17.08 1.45 -1.26
N GLU A 18 -18.14 0.71 -1.56
CA GLU A 18 -18.21 -0.24 -2.67
C GLU A 18 -17.67 0.36 -3.99
N GLY A 19 -16.72 -0.34 -4.61
CA GLY A 19 -16.15 0.02 -5.91
C GLY A 19 -15.07 1.08 -5.89
N GLU A 20 -14.82 1.76 -4.77
CA GLU A 20 -13.74 2.75 -4.67
C GLU A 20 -12.37 2.08 -4.79
N ASP A 21 -11.43 2.79 -5.43
CA ASP A 21 -10.05 2.34 -5.55
C ASP A 21 -9.28 2.61 -4.27
N VAL A 22 -8.66 1.58 -3.72
CA VAL A 22 -8.00 1.64 -2.43
C VAL A 22 -6.80 2.60 -2.45
N TYR A 23 -5.99 2.55 -3.51
CA TYR A 23 -4.80 3.40 -3.63
C TYR A 23 -5.17 4.85 -3.85
N GLU A 24 -6.07 5.11 -4.81
CA GLU A 24 -6.53 6.48 -5.11
C GLU A 24 -7.14 7.16 -3.88
N CYS A 25 -7.97 6.44 -3.12
CA CYS A 25 -8.61 7.00 -1.93
C CYS A 25 -7.59 7.31 -0.83
N ILE A 26 -6.70 6.37 -0.50
CA ILE A 26 -5.72 6.55 0.57
C ILE A 26 -4.69 7.64 0.20
N GLU A 27 -4.19 7.64 -1.04
CA GLU A 27 -3.26 8.67 -1.52
C GLU A 27 -3.93 10.06 -1.54
N SER A 28 -5.21 10.15 -1.95
CA SER A 28 -5.99 11.41 -1.92
C SER A 28 -6.21 11.94 -0.49
N ILE A 29 -6.47 11.06 0.48
CA ILE A 29 -6.57 11.46 1.90
C ILE A 29 -5.22 12.03 2.36
N ALA A 30 -4.13 11.34 2.07
CA ALA A 30 -2.79 11.78 2.46
C ALA A 30 -2.41 13.13 1.84
N GLU A 31 -2.78 13.36 0.58
CA GLU A 31 -2.57 14.63 -0.11
C GLU A 31 -3.38 15.77 0.55
N LYS A 32 -4.68 15.56 0.77
CA LYS A 32 -5.58 16.55 1.41
C LYS A 32 -5.13 16.93 2.81
N GLU A 33 -4.64 15.94 3.57
CA GLU A 33 -4.17 16.11 4.93
C GLU A 33 -2.69 16.52 5.01
N ASN A 34 -2.01 16.64 3.87
CA ASN A 34 -0.57 16.93 3.77
C ASN A 34 0.30 15.96 4.59
N ILE A 35 -0.04 14.67 4.56
CA ILE A 35 0.73 13.60 5.20
C ILE A 35 1.86 13.16 4.29
N LYS A 36 3.09 13.20 4.79
CA LYS A 36 4.29 12.81 4.04
C LYS A 36 4.77 11.40 4.34
N CYS A 37 4.60 10.98 5.59
CA CYS A 37 5.04 9.68 6.08
C CYS A 37 3.94 9.09 6.96
N ALA A 38 3.55 7.84 6.70
CA ALA A 38 2.56 7.16 7.52
C ALA A 38 2.69 5.63 7.45
N SER A 39 2.16 4.97 8.49
CA SER A 39 1.76 3.56 8.44
C SER A 39 0.26 3.49 8.14
N VAL A 40 -0.14 2.47 7.39
CA VAL A 40 -1.53 2.28 6.95
C VAL A 40 -1.96 0.86 7.29
N LEU A 41 -3.11 0.74 7.93
CA LEU A 41 -3.76 -0.54 8.22
C LEU A 41 -5.09 -0.56 7.48
N ILE A 42 -5.43 -1.70 6.90
CA ILE A 42 -6.73 -1.90 6.24
C ILE A 42 -7.39 -3.20 6.69
N THR A 43 -8.70 -3.18 6.81
CA THR A 43 -9.53 -4.37 7.02
C THR A 43 -10.88 -4.20 6.32
N GLY A 44 -11.43 -5.29 5.80
CA GLY A 44 -12.73 -5.28 5.09
C GLY A 44 -12.72 -6.19 3.87
N GLY A 45 -13.34 -5.75 2.78
CA GLY A 45 -13.49 -6.58 1.59
C GLY A 45 -12.82 -6.02 0.34
N PHE A 46 -12.21 -6.93 -0.47
CA PHE A 46 -11.79 -6.64 -1.84
C PHE A 46 -12.72 -7.31 -2.84
N ARG A 47 -13.13 -6.55 -3.87
CA ARG A 47 -13.90 -7.08 -4.99
C ARG A 47 -12.99 -7.72 -6.03
N LYS A 48 -11.85 -7.09 -6.30
CA LYS A 48 -10.81 -7.58 -7.21
C LYS A 48 -9.47 -6.89 -6.92
N ALA A 49 -8.39 -7.52 -7.29
CA ALA A 49 -7.05 -6.92 -7.29
C ALA A 49 -6.11 -7.71 -8.20
N ASP A 50 -5.13 -7.02 -8.80
CA ASP A 50 -3.95 -7.67 -9.36
C ASP A 50 -2.86 -7.65 -8.30
N VAL A 51 -2.42 -8.82 -7.88
CA VAL A 51 -1.52 -8.99 -6.73
C VAL A 51 -0.17 -9.49 -7.20
N VAL A 52 0.88 -8.76 -6.87
CA VAL A 52 2.26 -9.25 -7.04
C VAL A 52 2.57 -10.20 -5.89
N VAL A 53 2.78 -11.47 -6.22
CA VAL A 53 2.99 -12.55 -5.24
C VAL A 53 4.46 -12.92 -5.05
N GLY A 54 5.34 -12.17 -5.67
CA GLY A 54 6.79 -12.36 -5.63
C GLY A 54 7.41 -12.12 -7.00
N PRO A 55 8.72 -12.34 -7.16
CA PRO A 55 9.35 -12.32 -8.46
C PRO A 55 9.10 -13.63 -9.21
N GLU A 56 8.87 -13.54 -10.50
CA GLU A 56 8.97 -14.67 -11.43
C GLU A 56 10.42 -14.93 -11.83
N SER A 57 11.22 -13.85 -11.87
CA SER A 57 12.66 -13.87 -12.12
C SER A 57 13.37 -12.78 -11.34
N GLU A 58 14.57 -13.06 -10.85
CA GLU A 58 15.42 -12.11 -10.13
C GLU A 58 16.58 -11.62 -10.99
N GLU A 59 17.00 -12.41 -11.98
CA GLU A 59 18.11 -12.10 -12.87
C GLU A 59 17.69 -12.16 -14.35
N PRO A 60 18.21 -11.26 -15.21
CA PRO A 60 19.06 -10.10 -14.92
C PRO A 60 18.31 -8.90 -14.35
N LYS A 61 16.99 -9.00 -14.19
CA LYS A 61 16.10 -7.99 -13.62
C LYS A 61 14.98 -8.66 -12.84
N ILE A 62 14.53 -7.98 -11.79
CA ILE A 62 13.34 -8.42 -11.03
C ILE A 62 12.10 -8.29 -11.93
N VAL A 63 11.47 -9.42 -12.21
CA VAL A 63 10.21 -9.48 -12.96
C VAL A 63 9.09 -9.89 -11.98
N PRO A 64 8.11 -9.04 -11.71
CA PRO A 64 7.04 -9.37 -10.77
C PRO A 64 6.10 -10.43 -11.37
N LYS A 65 5.73 -11.42 -10.56
CA LYS A 65 4.66 -12.36 -10.87
C LYS A 65 3.34 -11.82 -10.37
N PHE A 66 2.39 -11.70 -11.28
CA PHE A 66 1.03 -11.28 -10.96
C PHE A 66 0.09 -12.46 -10.83
N MET A 67 -0.81 -12.39 -9.85
CA MET A 67 -2.00 -13.22 -9.76
C MET A 67 -3.22 -12.33 -9.66
N HIS A 68 -4.26 -12.68 -10.43
CA HIS A 68 -5.52 -11.96 -10.40
C HIS A 68 -6.43 -12.52 -9.30
N PHE A 69 -6.84 -11.66 -8.37
CA PHE A 69 -7.88 -11.98 -7.40
C PHE A 69 -9.23 -11.49 -7.91
N ALA A 70 -10.17 -12.42 -8.08
CA ALA A 70 -11.57 -12.14 -8.40
C ALA A 70 -12.43 -12.46 -7.18
N GLY A 71 -12.94 -11.38 -6.56
CA GLY A 71 -13.68 -11.46 -5.30
C GLY A 71 -15.16 -11.77 -5.43
N PRO A 72 -15.95 -11.49 -4.37
CA PRO A 72 -15.49 -10.82 -3.15
C PRO A 72 -14.65 -11.71 -2.24
N GLY A 73 -13.82 -11.08 -1.41
CA GLY A 73 -13.04 -11.75 -0.37
C GLY A 73 -12.63 -10.80 0.74
N GLU A 74 -12.31 -11.36 1.89
CA GLU A 74 -11.87 -10.62 3.07
C GLU A 74 -10.42 -10.19 2.95
N VAL A 75 -10.07 -9.01 3.45
CA VAL A 75 -8.71 -8.51 3.40
C VAL A 75 -8.22 -7.99 4.75
N LEU A 76 -6.97 -8.31 5.03
CA LEU A 76 -6.14 -7.67 6.05
C LEU A 76 -4.88 -7.15 5.37
N GLY A 77 -4.54 -5.88 5.57
CA GLY A 77 -3.36 -5.31 4.94
C GLY A 77 -2.61 -4.33 5.82
N VAL A 78 -1.30 -4.26 5.59
CA VAL A 78 -0.40 -3.30 6.20
C VAL A 78 0.38 -2.61 5.10
N GLY A 79 0.42 -1.28 5.16
CA GLY A 79 1.12 -0.47 4.20
C GLY A 79 1.96 0.63 4.81
N THR A 80 2.77 1.22 3.97
CA THR A 80 3.52 2.44 4.28
C THR A 80 3.25 3.48 3.21
N LEU A 81 3.09 4.70 3.64
CA LEU A 81 2.87 5.84 2.76
C LEU A 81 4.05 6.80 2.90
N TYR A 82 4.73 7.06 1.79
CA TYR A 82 5.81 8.05 1.68
C TYR A 82 5.67 8.79 0.37
N ASN A 83 6.08 10.04 0.35
CA ASN A 83 6.07 10.82 -0.89
C ASN A 83 7.14 10.31 -1.87
N ASP A 84 6.83 10.36 -3.15
CA ASP A 84 7.79 10.39 -4.24
C ASP A 84 7.79 11.78 -4.91
N GLU A 85 8.36 11.91 -6.10
CA GLU A 85 8.39 13.16 -6.86
C GLU A 85 6.98 13.67 -7.28
N LYS A 86 5.97 12.80 -7.25
CA LYS A 86 4.59 13.09 -7.68
C LYS A 86 3.61 13.26 -6.53
N GLY A 87 4.04 13.03 -5.29
CA GLY A 87 3.22 13.11 -4.09
C GLY A 87 3.13 11.83 -3.29
N PRO A 88 2.11 11.68 -2.42
CA PRO A 88 1.94 10.50 -1.57
C PRO A 88 1.84 9.21 -2.38
N LYS A 89 2.58 8.18 -1.96
CA LYS A 89 2.57 6.84 -2.58
C LYS A 89 2.38 5.76 -1.53
N LEU A 90 1.30 5.03 -1.67
CA LEU A 90 1.01 3.86 -0.85
C LEU A 90 1.79 2.65 -1.36
N HIS A 91 2.45 1.95 -0.45
CA HIS A 91 2.96 0.60 -0.64
C HIS A 91 2.25 -0.32 0.35
N LEU A 92 1.42 -1.21 -0.16
CA LEU A 92 0.54 -2.07 0.62
C LEU A 92 0.88 -3.53 0.36
N HIS A 93 0.99 -4.32 1.43
CA HIS A 93 0.90 -5.77 1.36
C HIS A 93 -0.37 -6.23 2.05
N ALA A 94 -1.04 -7.20 1.48
CA ALA A 94 -2.31 -7.70 1.99
C ALA A 94 -2.42 -9.22 1.88
N ALA A 95 -3.12 -9.80 2.84
CA ALA A 95 -3.67 -11.13 2.76
C ALA A 95 -5.14 -11.03 2.36
N ILE A 96 -5.51 -11.68 1.26
CA ILE A 96 -6.88 -11.69 0.73
C ILE A 96 -7.40 -13.12 0.81
N GLY A 97 -8.44 -13.33 1.62
CA GLY A 97 -9.04 -14.65 1.87
C GLY A 97 -10.36 -14.84 1.15
N LYS A 98 -10.58 -16.04 0.57
CA LYS A 98 -11.84 -16.46 -0.03
C LYS A 98 -12.00 -17.97 0.03
N ASN A 99 -13.13 -18.44 0.55
CA ASN A 99 -13.45 -19.87 0.60
C ASN A 99 -12.39 -20.76 1.28
N GLY A 100 -11.69 -20.23 2.30
CA GLY A 100 -10.65 -20.96 3.01
C GLY A 100 -9.27 -20.91 2.35
N GLU A 101 -9.15 -20.33 1.17
CA GLU A 101 -7.87 -20.07 0.49
C GLU A 101 -7.40 -18.64 0.74
N SER A 102 -6.11 -18.39 0.62
CA SER A 102 -5.56 -17.05 0.77
C SER A 102 -4.54 -16.73 -0.31
N LEU A 103 -4.57 -15.46 -0.78
CA LEU A 103 -3.58 -14.88 -1.66
C LEU A 103 -2.87 -13.76 -0.89
N VAL A 104 -1.57 -13.86 -0.75
CA VAL A 104 -0.76 -12.85 -0.04
C VAL A 104 0.22 -12.19 -0.98
N GLY A 105 0.29 -10.87 -0.95
CA GLY A 105 1.22 -10.12 -1.79
C GLY A 105 0.97 -8.63 -1.78
N CYS A 106 1.48 -7.97 -2.81
CA CYS A 106 1.35 -6.54 -3.01
C CYS A 106 0.23 -6.26 -4.02
N PRO A 107 -0.98 -5.86 -3.60
CA PRO A 107 -2.00 -5.41 -4.52
C PRO A 107 -1.48 -4.24 -5.36
N ARG A 108 -1.85 -4.21 -6.62
CA ARG A 108 -1.48 -3.16 -7.56
C ARG A 108 -2.74 -2.53 -8.15
N GLY A 109 -2.63 -1.89 -9.28
CA GLY A 109 -3.73 -1.17 -9.88
C GLY A 109 -5.06 -1.94 -9.92
N GLY A 110 -6.14 -1.22 -9.68
CA GLY A 110 -7.49 -1.77 -9.70
C GLY A 110 -7.90 -2.57 -8.45
N ALA A 111 -7.20 -2.40 -7.33
CA ALA A 111 -7.67 -2.92 -6.05
C ALA A 111 -8.96 -2.19 -5.64
N LYS A 112 -10.09 -2.86 -5.81
CA LYS A 112 -11.43 -2.28 -5.60
C LYS A 112 -12.06 -2.81 -4.32
N THR A 113 -12.63 -1.90 -3.55
CA THR A 113 -13.38 -2.21 -2.34
C THR A 113 -14.61 -3.06 -2.67
N PHE A 114 -14.86 -4.08 -1.84
CA PHE A 114 -16.14 -4.79 -1.77
C PHE A 114 -16.84 -4.42 -0.48
N LEU A 115 -18.08 -3.97 -0.60
CA LEU A 115 -18.95 -3.53 0.47
C LEU A 115 -18.37 -2.33 1.24
N ILE A 116 -17.37 -2.57 2.11
CA ILE A 116 -16.63 -1.54 2.84
C ILE A 116 -15.17 -1.93 3.02
N LEU A 117 -14.31 -0.93 3.16
CA LEU A 117 -12.95 -1.08 3.64
C LEU A 117 -12.69 -0.03 4.71
N GLU A 118 -12.29 -0.46 5.89
CA GLU A 118 -11.87 0.40 6.99
C GLU A 118 -10.37 0.63 6.89
N VAL A 119 -9.96 1.90 7.01
CA VAL A 119 -8.57 2.33 6.87
C VAL A 119 -8.16 3.12 8.10
N THR A 120 -7.04 2.76 8.69
CA THR A 120 -6.37 3.56 9.72
C THR A 120 -5.04 4.06 9.17
N ILE A 121 -4.86 5.38 9.13
CA ILE A 121 -3.60 6.01 8.76
C ILE A 121 -2.97 6.60 10.02
N ILE A 122 -1.76 6.16 10.34
CA ILE A 122 -0.97 6.66 11.48
C ILE A 122 0.16 7.50 10.92
N GLU A 123 0.03 8.83 11.02
CA GLU A 123 1.06 9.76 10.57
C GLU A 123 2.35 9.56 11.36
N ILE A 124 3.49 9.61 10.66
CA ILE A 124 4.83 9.58 11.26
C ILE A 124 5.46 10.96 11.06
N THR A 125 5.80 11.63 12.16
CA THR A 125 6.40 12.97 12.17
C THR A 125 7.85 12.92 12.65
N GLY A 126 8.62 13.98 12.35
CA GLY A 126 10.01 14.12 12.82
C GLY A 126 11.03 13.30 12.05
N ILE A 127 10.67 12.72 10.90
CA ILE A 127 11.60 12.02 10.02
C ILE A 127 11.64 12.67 8.63
N ASP A 128 12.79 12.59 7.96
CA ASP A 128 12.95 12.92 6.53
C ASP A 128 13.10 11.61 5.74
N ALA A 129 12.01 11.18 5.14
CA ALA A 129 11.94 9.94 4.38
C ALA A 129 11.07 10.09 3.14
N ALA A 130 11.52 9.53 2.01
CA ALA A 130 10.82 9.60 0.73
C ALA A 130 11.13 8.37 -0.13
N ARG A 131 10.31 8.12 -1.14
CA ARG A 131 10.60 7.11 -2.16
C ARG A 131 11.43 7.73 -3.27
N LYS A 132 12.59 7.14 -3.54
CA LYS A 132 13.51 7.57 -4.60
C LYS A 132 13.80 6.46 -5.58
N PHE A 133 13.95 6.83 -6.84
CA PHE A 133 14.30 5.87 -7.88
C PHE A 133 15.72 5.36 -7.69
N ASN A 134 15.87 4.04 -7.50
CA ASN A 134 17.14 3.34 -7.46
C ASN A 134 17.44 2.77 -8.84
N LYS A 135 18.49 3.30 -9.49
CA LYS A 135 18.87 2.92 -10.86
C LYS A 135 19.33 1.46 -10.98
N GLU A 136 19.99 0.93 -9.95
CA GLU A 136 20.51 -0.45 -9.94
C GLU A 136 19.36 -1.47 -9.88
N LYS A 137 18.34 -1.18 -9.09
CA LYS A 137 17.18 -2.06 -8.90
C LYS A 137 16.01 -1.76 -9.84
N GLY A 138 16.02 -0.59 -10.50
CA GLY A 138 14.93 -0.15 -11.38
C GLY A 138 13.60 0.11 -10.63
N LEU A 139 13.65 0.38 -9.35
CA LEU A 139 12.49 0.52 -8.45
C LEU A 139 12.59 1.78 -7.60
N ASN A 140 11.43 2.33 -7.22
CA ASN A 140 11.37 3.36 -6.18
C ASN A 140 11.48 2.70 -4.81
N LEU A 141 12.59 2.96 -4.12
CA LEU A 141 12.87 2.45 -2.80
C LEU A 141 12.72 3.55 -1.74
N LEU A 142 12.43 3.15 -0.50
CA LEU A 142 12.44 4.05 0.62
C LEU A 142 13.86 4.51 0.91
N ASP A 143 14.05 5.83 0.98
CA ASP A 143 15.28 6.50 1.37
C ASP A 143 15.01 7.30 2.64
N ILE A 144 15.77 7.05 3.70
CA ILE A 144 15.66 7.70 5.01
C ILE A 144 16.97 8.45 5.25
N LYS A 145 16.85 9.75 5.57
CA LYS A 145 18.01 10.61 5.87
C LYS A 145 18.20 10.76 7.38
#